data_094be0356d835b255798d68d7bd3e979
#
_entry.id   094be0356d835b255798d68d7bd3e979
#
_cell.length_a   1.000
_cell.length_b   1.000
_cell.length_c   1.000
_cell.angle_alpha   90.00
_cell.angle_beta   90.00
_cell.angle_gamma   90.00
#
_symmetry.space_group_name_H-M   'P 1'
#
loop_
_entity.id
_entity.type
_entity.pdbx_description
1 polymer ?
#
loop_
_entity_poly.entity_id
_entity_poly.type
_entity_poly.pdbx_seq_one_letter_code
_entity_poly.pdbx_strand_id
1 'polypeptide(L)'
;MTIRVNLNMPAINSHRNLLINSNEQAKAMERLSSGLKINRGADGPAALIISERLRSQTVGLEQAIDNSEAGISLVQTAEAALDEVSASLINARQLAVHAANEAVNDEFMLRADQQEIENVLTTINRIAQSTQYGKKNLLDGSKGASGVVSGPDLEFVGATQATKSSGATGYDVHIAQAACRAEVRGSIPLTNEIIDKGEQITIIEGSKTVNFQSVKGETIESNLNALNAAIKEAGLDIDLIRASEKSIAPNDSKNITLRHKQFGSEYTFKVSSSTNGLLSTKGNVYDTIENGLDVAGEINGEEATGQGQLLTGNVGNSNTEGLAIRYKGHSIPGESHSSKPEESHSPNVLSEDPSQSEDSTTEIHRRQRNRSPQMSEAELAECIGALAGTVTVSQNSLVFQIGSNAEQTTSLTLRNMRTSNLGTGAENISGFQSLADVDVTGPIKAQDTMRILDTALGEISSTRAEIGAFQKNNLENNLNYLRMAHANVQSAKSIIRDADMAEEMTAFTRNQIMTDSATAMLAQANLRGQSILQLLKFSLLVILVKVFELFNI
;
A
#
# COMPACT_ATOMS: atom_id res chain seq x y z
N MET A 1 -53.78 67.23 32.78
CA MET A 1 -54.01 65.81 32.32
C MET A 1 -55.51 65.60 32.16
N THR A 2 -56.00 65.38 30.98
CA THR A 2 -57.41 65.02 30.74
C THR A 2 -57.70 63.63 31.27
N ILE A 3 -58.50 63.56 32.33
CA ILE A 3 -58.89 62.24 32.94
C ILE A 3 -60.04 61.71 32.09
N ARG A 4 -59.75 60.61 31.31
CA ARG A 4 -60.74 59.88 30.50
C ARG A 4 -61.20 58.70 31.35
N VAL A 5 -62.50 58.66 31.71
CA VAL A 5 -63.08 57.59 32.55
C VAL A 5 -63.25 56.24 31.83
N ASN A 6 -63.54 56.28 30.52
CA ASN A 6 -63.75 55.06 29.71
C ASN A 6 -62.48 54.33 29.28
N LEU A 7 -61.26 54.89 29.41
CA LEU A 7 -60.01 54.30 29.01
C LEU A 7 -58.95 54.48 30.06
N ASN A 8 -58.63 53.43 30.81
CA ASN A 8 -57.61 53.45 31.84
C ASN A 8 -56.22 53.10 31.21
N MET A 9 -55.61 54.13 30.57
CA MET A 9 -54.30 53.98 29.90
C MET A 9 -53.18 53.50 30.84
N PRO A 10 -53.09 53.94 32.12
CA PRO A 10 -52.11 53.35 33.06
C PRO A 10 -52.32 51.84 33.28
N ALA A 11 -53.57 51.35 33.41
CA ALA A 11 -53.86 49.93 33.59
C ALA A 11 -53.51 49.15 32.36
N ILE A 12 -53.82 49.63 31.16
CA ILE A 12 -53.46 48.97 29.87
C ILE A 12 -51.95 48.89 29.72
N ASN A 13 -51.20 49.97 30.04
CA ASN A 13 -49.74 49.91 29.97
C ASN A 13 -49.13 48.99 31.02
N SER A 14 -49.66 48.98 32.27
CA SER A 14 -49.23 48.03 33.30
C SER A 14 -49.52 46.56 32.90
N HIS A 15 -50.69 46.30 32.34
CA HIS A 15 -51.06 44.99 31.86
C HIS A 15 -50.16 44.52 30.69
N ARG A 16 -49.86 45.42 29.73
CA ARG A 16 -48.90 45.11 28.64
C ARG A 16 -47.52 44.78 29.19
N ASN A 17 -47.02 45.58 30.14
CA ASN A 17 -45.71 45.32 30.77
C ASN A 17 -45.71 44.03 31.59
N LEU A 18 -46.82 43.71 32.27
CA LEU A 18 -47.00 42.43 32.97
C LEU A 18 -46.87 41.24 32.00
N LEU A 19 -47.58 41.29 30.85
CA LEU A 19 -47.49 40.22 29.83
C LEU A 19 -46.09 40.06 29.25
N ILE A 20 -45.39 41.18 28.97
CA ILE A 20 -44.01 41.15 28.46
C ILE A 20 -43.09 40.52 29.52
N ASN A 21 -43.13 40.96 30.75
CA ASN A 21 -42.26 40.46 31.82
C ASN A 21 -42.55 38.99 32.15
N SER A 22 -43.81 38.59 32.17
CA SER A 22 -44.20 37.20 32.37
C SER A 22 -43.71 36.29 31.24
N ASN A 23 -43.77 36.74 29.98
CA ASN A 23 -43.23 36.00 28.84
C ASN A 23 -41.70 35.86 28.89
N GLU A 24 -40.98 36.94 29.25
CA GLU A 24 -39.53 36.90 29.42
C GLU A 24 -39.11 36.06 30.65
N GLN A 25 -39.89 36.05 31.73
CA GLN A 25 -39.68 35.17 32.87
C GLN A 25 -39.86 33.69 32.47
N ALA A 26 -40.90 33.37 31.69
CA ALA A 26 -41.14 32.00 31.19
C ALA A 26 -40.00 31.53 30.27
N LYS A 27 -39.46 32.39 29.40
CA LYS A 27 -38.28 32.07 28.56
C LYS A 27 -37.03 31.83 29.41
N ALA A 28 -36.76 32.69 30.40
CA ALA A 28 -35.62 32.49 31.30
C ALA A 28 -35.74 31.19 32.08
N MET A 29 -36.95 30.82 32.54
CA MET A 29 -37.20 29.53 33.17
C MET A 29 -37.00 28.34 32.22
N GLU A 30 -37.45 28.45 30.98
CA GLU A 30 -37.21 27.43 29.93
C GLU A 30 -35.71 27.21 29.70
N ARG A 31 -34.90 28.28 29.59
CA ARG A 31 -33.46 28.23 29.42
C ARG A 31 -32.73 27.67 30.64
N LEU A 32 -33.15 28.08 31.84
CA LEU A 32 -32.62 27.52 33.08
C LEU A 32 -32.89 26.04 33.23
N SER A 33 -34.10 25.61 32.85
CA SER A 33 -34.50 24.18 32.91
C SER A 33 -33.80 23.32 31.88
N SER A 34 -33.57 23.82 30.67
CA SER A 34 -32.93 23.09 29.58
C SER A 34 -31.40 23.19 29.60
N GLY A 35 -30.84 24.21 30.23
CA GLY A 35 -29.41 24.57 30.14
C GLY A 35 -29.03 25.18 28.79
N LEU A 36 -30.01 25.45 27.93
CA LEU A 36 -29.77 25.88 26.56
C LEU A 36 -30.30 27.29 26.33
N LYS A 37 -29.49 28.15 25.70
CA LYS A 37 -29.86 29.50 25.24
C LYS A 37 -30.85 29.45 24.08
N ILE A 38 -30.71 28.42 23.21
CA ILE A 38 -31.51 28.22 22.00
C ILE A 38 -32.26 26.91 22.13
N ASN A 39 -33.55 26.96 22.44
CA ASN A 39 -34.42 25.79 22.52
C ASN A 39 -35.27 25.60 21.27
N ARG A 40 -35.69 26.70 20.64
CA ARG A 40 -36.60 26.70 19.49
C ARG A 40 -36.03 27.52 18.34
N GLY A 41 -36.53 27.25 17.14
CA GLY A 41 -36.14 28.01 15.94
C GLY A 41 -36.42 29.51 16.06
N ALA A 42 -37.41 29.92 16.89
CA ALA A 42 -37.72 31.31 17.14
C ALA A 42 -36.67 32.05 18.00
N ASP A 43 -35.87 31.33 18.80
CA ASP A 43 -34.87 31.92 19.68
C ASP A 43 -33.62 32.39 18.93
N GLY A 44 -33.35 31.83 17.74
CA GLY A 44 -32.23 32.20 16.88
C GLY A 44 -32.10 31.25 15.68
N PRO A 45 -32.80 31.50 14.56
CA PRO A 45 -32.83 30.56 13.44
C PRO A 45 -31.44 30.25 12.86
N ALA A 46 -30.59 31.27 12.71
CA ALA A 46 -29.23 31.10 12.17
C ALA A 46 -28.34 30.32 13.14
N ALA A 47 -28.39 30.64 14.43
CA ALA A 47 -27.60 29.95 15.45
C ALA A 47 -28.06 28.49 15.66
N LEU A 48 -29.38 28.23 15.53
CA LEU A 48 -29.89 26.86 15.54
C LEU A 48 -29.33 26.03 14.39
N ILE A 49 -29.34 26.55 13.15
CA ILE A 49 -28.78 25.87 12.00
C ILE A 49 -27.30 25.55 12.21
N ILE A 50 -26.52 26.50 12.71
CA ILE A 50 -25.10 26.28 12.98
C ILE A 50 -24.93 25.23 14.07
N SER A 51 -25.70 25.29 15.17
CA SER A 51 -25.60 24.33 16.26
C SER A 51 -25.96 22.92 15.84
N GLU A 52 -26.96 22.74 14.95
CA GLU A 52 -27.33 21.42 14.41
C GLU A 52 -26.26 20.88 13.45
N ARG A 53 -25.59 21.73 12.66
CA ARG A 53 -24.43 21.32 11.84
C ARG A 53 -23.27 20.88 12.73
N LEU A 54 -22.95 21.63 13.78
CA LEU A 54 -21.91 21.24 14.73
C LEU A 54 -22.27 19.95 15.47
N ARG A 55 -23.55 19.75 15.82
CA ARG A 55 -24.03 18.52 16.42
C ARG A 55 -23.82 17.32 15.49
N SER A 56 -24.21 17.46 14.22
CA SER A 56 -23.98 16.42 13.21
C SER A 56 -22.48 16.12 13.05
N GLN A 57 -21.64 17.15 13.04
CA GLN A 57 -20.20 16.98 12.95
C GLN A 57 -19.62 16.31 14.21
N THR A 58 -20.11 16.66 15.41
CA THR A 58 -19.67 16.01 16.66
C THR A 58 -19.95 14.51 16.65
N VAL A 59 -21.19 14.12 16.27
CA VAL A 59 -21.57 12.70 16.17
C VAL A 59 -20.76 11.96 15.09
N GLY A 60 -20.50 12.64 13.96
CA GLY A 60 -19.65 12.08 12.90
C GLY A 60 -18.20 11.87 13.35
N LEU A 61 -17.64 12.82 14.12
CA LEU A 61 -16.29 12.70 14.69
C LEU A 61 -16.22 11.59 15.76
N GLU A 62 -17.24 11.46 16.61
CA GLU A 62 -17.34 10.38 17.60
C GLU A 62 -17.33 9.02 16.91
N GLN A 63 -18.15 8.83 15.88
CA GLN A 63 -18.15 7.59 15.10
C GLN A 63 -16.82 7.32 14.38
N ALA A 64 -16.13 8.37 13.89
CA ALA A 64 -14.81 8.24 13.27
C ALA A 64 -13.73 7.83 14.29
N ILE A 65 -13.85 8.28 15.55
CA ILE A 65 -13.01 7.84 16.67
C ILE A 65 -13.22 6.34 16.91
N ASP A 66 -14.48 5.90 17.07
CA ASP A 66 -14.82 4.49 17.28
C ASP A 66 -14.32 3.59 16.14
N ASN A 67 -14.48 4.06 14.89
CA ASN A 67 -13.99 3.35 13.71
C ASN A 67 -12.45 3.21 13.72
N SER A 68 -11.74 4.26 14.13
CA SER A 68 -10.27 4.24 14.22
C SER A 68 -9.79 3.29 15.32
N GLU A 69 -10.46 3.25 16.47
CA GLU A 69 -10.15 2.34 17.57
C GLU A 69 -10.43 0.87 17.18
N ALA A 70 -11.54 0.61 16.49
CA ALA A 70 -11.82 -0.69 15.91
C ALA A 70 -10.79 -1.10 14.85
N GLY A 71 -10.34 -0.15 14.03
CA GLY A 71 -9.25 -0.36 13.08
C GLY A 71 -7.94 -0.74 13.74
N ILE A 72 -7.55 -0.06 14.81
CA ILE A 72 -6.36 -0.38 15.61
C ILE A 72 -6.47 -1.81 16.17
N SER A 73 -7.62 -2.18 16.73
CA SER A 73 -7.84 -3.53 17.28
C SER A 73 -7.72 -4.62 16.21
N LEU A 74 -8.21 -4.36 14.98
CA LEU A 74 -8.06 -5.27 13.84
C LEU A 74 -6.60 -5.45 13.46
N VAL A 75 -5.86 -4.34 13.36
CA VAL A 75 -4.44 -4.33 12.99
C VAL A 75 -3.60 -5.08 14.04
N GLN A 76 -3.84 -4.84 15.32
CA GLN A 76 -3.18 -5.55 16.42
C GLN A 76 -3.46 -7.06 16.42
N THR A 77 -4.68 -7.47 16.01
CA THR A 77 -5.00 -8.89 15.85
C THR A 77 -4.18 -9.53 14.74
N ALA A 78 -4.00 -8.83 13.61
CA ALA A 78 -3.15 -9.30 12.51
C ALA A 78 -1.67 -9.35 12.92
N GLU A 79 -1.19 -8.33 13.62
CA GLU A 79 0.20 -8.26 14.08
C GLU A 79 0.54 -9.39 15.07
N ALA A 80 -0.34 -9.66 16.03
CA ALA A 80 -0.14 -10.75 16.99
C ALA A 80 -0.05 -12.13 16.29
N ALA A 81 -0.87 -12.34 15.24
CA ALA A 81 -0.80 -13.56 14.45
C ALA A 81 0.51 -13.65 13.63
N LEU A 82 0.99 -12.53 13.08
CA LEU A 82 2.27 -12.49 12.36
C LEU A 82 3.47 -12.70 13.29
N ASP A 83 3.39 -12.27 14.53
CA ASP A 83 4.43 -12.55 15.54
C ASP A 83 4.55 -14.05 15.81
N GLU A 84 3.44 -14.76 15.95
CA GLU A 84 3.41 -16.22 16.12
C GLU A 84 3.93 -16.95 14.88
N VAL A 85 3.60 -16.47 13.67
CA VAL A 85 4.16 -17.02 12.42
C VAL A 85 5.68 -16.80 12.39
N SER A 86 6.17 -15.62 12.76
CA SER A 86 7.60 -15.32 12.84
C SER A 86 8.33 -16.25 13.82
N ALA A 87 7.76 -16.47 15.01
CA ALA A 87 8.30 -17.40 16.00
C ALA A 87 8.35 -18.84 15.45
N SER A 88 7.31 -19.26 14.76
CA SER A 88 7.24 -20.57 14.11
C SER A 88 8.31 -20.72 13.01
N LEU A 89 8.56 -19.70 12.20
CA LEU A 89 9.64 -19.73 11.19
C LEU A 89 11.03 -19.77 11.80
N ILE A 90 11.25 -19.07 12.92
CA ILE A 90 12.52 -19.14 13.65
C ILE A 90 12.78 -20.56 14.16
N ASN A 91 11.74 -21.24 14.67
CA ASN A 91 11.85 -22.64 15.09
C ASN A 91 12.17 -23.56 13.90
N ALA A 92 11.48 -23.39 12.75
CA ALA A 92 11.79 -24.14 11.52
C ALA A 92 13.24 -23.90 11.07
N ARG A 93 13.72 -22.66 11.18
CA ARG A 93 15.11 -22.33 10.83
C ARG A 93 16.12 -23.03 11.73
N GLN A 94 15.84 -23.15 13.02
CA GLN A 94 16.70 -23.90 13.96
C GLN A 94 16.80 -25.38 13.55
N LEU A 95 15.66 -25.99 13.17
CA LEU A 95 15.62 -27.38 12.67
C LEU A 95 16.40 -27.53 11.35
N ALA A 96 16.26 -26.57 10.43
CA ALA A 96 17.01 -26.57 9.18
C ALA A 96 18.54 -26.44 9.41
N VAL A 97 18.96 -25.59 10.38
CA VAL A 97 20.37 -25.49 10.78
C VAL A 97 20.87 -26.77 11.42
N HIS A 98 20.04 -27.43 12.25
CA HIS A 98 20.38 -28.74 12.82
C HIS A 98 20.54 -29.79 11.72
N ALA A 99 19.57 -29.89 10.79
CA ALA A 99 19.59 -30.83 9.69
C ALA A 99 20.78 -30.61 8.71
N ALA A 100 21.28 -29.39 8.58
CA ALA A 100 22.44 -29.08 7.74
C ALA A 100 23.77 -29.65 8.27
N ASN A 101 23.82 -30.13 9.52
CA ASN A 101 25.02 -30.71 10.13
C ASN A 101 25.16 -32.19 9.78
N GLU A 102 25.68 -32.48 8.59
CA GLU A 102 25.87 -33.85 8.06
C GLU A 102 26.76 -34.73 8.95
N ALA A 103 27.71 -34.14 9.65
CA ALA A 103 28.70 -34.91 10.45
C ALA A 103 28.07 -35.61 11.67
N VAL A 104 26.91 -35.15 12.15
CA VAL A 104 26.30 -35.63 13.41
C VAL A 104 24.95 -36.28 13.17
N ASN A 105 24.22 -35.89 12.12
CA ASN A 105 22.85 -36.32 11.87
C ASN A 105 22.80 -37.58 10.99
N ASP A 106 22.04 -38.55 11.43
CA ASP A 106 21.68 -39.73 10.64
C ASP A 106 20.35 -39.53 9.88
N GLU A 107 20.00 -40.46 9.01
CA GLU A 107 18.77 -40.39 8.21
C GLU A 107 17.50 -40.34 9.07
N PHE A 108 17.50 -40.97 10.25
CA PHE A 108 16.35 -40.95 11.16
C PHE A 108 16.16 -39.57 11.82
N MET A 109 17.29 -38.93 12.18
CA MET A 109 17.27 -37.56 12.73
C MET A 109 16.76 -36.56 11.69
N LEU A 110 17.26 -36.62 10.44
CA LEU A 110 16.82 -35.76 9.35
C LEU A 110 15.32 -35.93 9.04
N ARG A 111 14.80 -37.14 9.13
CA ARG A 111 13.37 -37.42 8.94
C ARG A 111 12.56 -36.87 10.11
N ALA A 112 13.07 -36.91 11.34
CA ALA A 112 12.41 -36.34 12.50
C ALA A 112 12.34 -34.81 12.38
N ASP A 113 13.44 -34.15 11.99
CA ASP A 113 13.49 -32.71 11.72
C ASP A 113 12.50 -32.33 10.61
N GLN A 114 12.42 -33.10 9.53
CA GLN A 114 11.47 -32.88 8.46
C GLN A 114 10.02 -32.94 8.95
N GLN A 115 9.70 -33.96 9.74
CA GLN A 115 8.35 -34.11 10.30
C GLN A 115 7.97 -32.95 11.22
N GLU A 116 8.93 -32.41 11.97
CA GLU A 116 8.70 -31.26 12.83
C GLU A 116 8.52 -29.97 12.01
N ILE A 117 9.32 -29.79 10.97
CA ILE A 117 9.12 -28.67 10.02
C ILE A 117 7.74 -28.74 9.37
N GLU A 118 7.27 -29.89 8.91
CA GLU A 118 5.92 -30.08 8.36
C GLU A 118 4.82 -29.69 9.35
N ASN A 119 4.99 -30.04 10.64
CA ASN A 119 4.09 -29.62 11.69
C ASN A 119 4.09 -28.09 11.88
N VAL A 120 5.25 -27.44 11.81
CA VAL A 120 5.37 -25.99 11.86
C VAL A 120 4.68 -25.35 10.67
N LEU A 121 4.91 -25.84 9.45
CA LEU A 121 4.25 -25.36 8.22
C LEU A 121 2.71 -25.49 8.29
N THR A 122 2.24 -26.62 8.82
CA THR A 122 0.81 -26.83 9.07
C THR A 122 0.26 -25.81 10.07
N THR A 123 1.02 -25.48 11.12
CA THR A 123 0.65 -24.46 12.11
C THR A 123 0.59 -23.08 11.48
N ILE A 124 1.57 -22.70 10.65
CA ILE A 124 1.57 -21.43 9.91
C ILE A 124 0.33 -21.34 9.01
N ASN A 125 0.03 -22.39 8.24
CA ASN A 125 -1.16 -22.43 7.40
C ASN A 125 -2.46 -22.30 8.22
N ARG A 126 -2.53 -22.94 9.38
CA ARG A 126 -3.67 -22.83 10.29
C ARG A 126 -3.82 -21.40 10.82
N ILE A 127 -2.74 -20.74 11.24
CA ILE A 127 -2.74 -19.35 11.69
C ILE A 127 -3.23 -18.45 10.55
N ALA A 128 -2.67 -18.61 9.34
CA ALA A 128 -3.04 -17.82 8.16
C ALA A 128 -4.53 -17.95 7.82
N GLN A 129 -5.12 -19.13 7.98
CA GLN A 129 -6.53 -19.40 7.67
C GLN A 129 -7.49 -19.03 8.81
N SER A 130 -7.07 -19.18 10.08
CA SER A 130 -7.93 -18.98 11.24
C SER A 130 -7.91 -17.56 11.80
N THR A 131 -6.89 -16.74 11.45
CA THR A 131 -6.81 -15.36 11.92
C THR A 131 -7.91 -14.53 11.29
N GLN A 132 -8.87 -14.11 12.12
CA GLN A 132 -10.02 -13.34 11.68
C GLN A 132 -10.37 -12.24 12.69
N TYR A 133 -10.96 -11.17 12.18
CA TYR A 133 -11.59 -10.12 12.97
C TYR A 133 -13.08 -10.06 12.63
N GLY A 134 -13.93 -10.50 13.57
CA GLY A 134 -15.33 -10.78 13.29
C GLY A 134 -15.50 -11.96 12.32
N LYS A 135 -15.99 -11.68 11.11
CA LYS A 135 -16.14 -12.68 10.03
C LYS A 135 -15.14 -12.48 8.87
N LYS A 136 -14.17 -11.58 9.04
CA LYS A 136 -13.22 -11.25 7.99
C LYS A 136 -11.90 -11.94 8.29
N ASN A 137 -11.47 -12.84 7.42
CA ASN A 137 -10.12 -13.39 7.47
C ASN A 137 -9.13 -12.28 7.11
N LEU A 138 -7.96 -12.29 7.75
CA LEU A 138 -6.97 -11.23 7.62
C LEU A 138 -5.74 -11.68 6.82
N LEU A 139 -5.26 -12.91 7.00
CA LEU A 139 -3.96 -13.39 6.52
C LEU A 139 -4.06 -14.46 5.43
N ASP A 140 -5.25 -14.81 4.98
CA ASP A 140 -5.48 -15.85 3.97
C ASP A 140 -5.37 -15.36 2.51
N GLY A 141 -4.99 -14.09 2.31
CA GLY A 141 -4.90 -13.44 1.00
C GLY A 141 -6.21 -12.81 0.51
N SER A 142 -7.34 -13.05 1.19
CA SER A 142 -8.64 -12.49 0.78
C SER A 142 -8.73 -10.98 0.92
N LYS A 143 -7.82 -10.36 1.69
CA LYS A 143 -7.70 -8.91 1.93
C LYS A 143 -6.45 -8.30 1.31
N GLY A 144 -5.83 -9.03 0.40
CA GLY A 144 -4.71 -8.58 -0.40
C GLY A 144 -5.11 -8.17 -1.81
N ALA A 145 -4.13 -7.63 -2.53
CA ALA A 145 -4.23 -7.56 -3.97
C ALA A 145 -4.03 -8.97 -4.53
N SER A 146 -4.97 -9.44 -5.33
CA SER A 146 -4.85 -10.71 -6.04
C SER A 146 -4.81 -10.43 -7.52
N GLY A 147 -3.94 -11.15 -8.23
CA GLY A 147 -3.80 -11.03 -9.68
C GLY A 147 -3.86 -12.40 -10.35
N VAL A 148 -4.51 -12.43 -11.50
CA VAL A 148 -4.50 -13.57 -12.40
C VAL A 148 -3.90 -13.11 -13.71
N VAL A 149 -2.87 -13.83 -14.18
CA VAL A 149 -2.20 -13.54 -15.43
C VAL A 149 -2.72 -14.42 -16.55
N SER A 150 -2.79 -13.87 -17.74
CA SER A 150 -3.08 -14.58 -18.99
C SER A 150 -1.86 -14.42 -19.89
N GLY A 151 -1.04 -15.46 -19.95
CA GLY A 151 0.20 -15.49 -20.71
C GLY A 151 1.13 -16.58 -20.17
N PRO A 152 1.82 -17.35 -21.03
CA PRO A 152 2.59 -18.52 -20.62
C PRO A 152 3.80 -18.15 -19.75
N ASP A 153 4.37 -16.96 -19.91
CA ASP A 153 5.62 -16.53 -19.27
C ASP A 153 5.43 -15.43 -18.22
N LEU A 154 4.18 -15.08 -17.91
CA LEU A 154 3.85 -14.09 -16.89
C LEU A 154 3.51 -14.76 -15.57
N GLU A 155 3.96 -14.16 -14.48
CA GLU A 155 3.61 -14.52 -13.11
C GLU A 155 3.27 -13.28 -12.31
N PHE A 156 2.10 -13.26 -11.66
CA PHE A 156 1.74 -12.21 -10.72
C PHE A 156 2.53 -12.38 -9.43
N VAL A 157 3.32 -11.38 -9.06
CA VAL A 157 4.12 -11.39 -7.82
C VAL A 157 3.40 -10.65 -6.71
N GLY A 158 2.81 -9.50 -7.01
CA GLY A 158 2.11 -8.71 -6.02
C GLY A 158 1.62 -7.38 -6.56
N ALA A 159 0.89 -6.66 -5.73
CA ALA A 159 0.49 -5.30 -6.00
C ALA A 159 0.40 -4.52 -4.70
N THR A 160 0.70 -3.23 -4.75
CA THR A 160 0.57 -2.33 -3.60
C THR A 160 -0.85 -1.82 -3.44
N GLN A 161 -1.09 -1.06 -2.39
CA GLN A 161 -2.36 -0.38 -2.17
C GLN A 161 -2.68 0.67 -3.25
N ALA A 162 -1.65 1.26 -3.88
CA ALA A 162 -1.81 2.25 -4.93
C ALA A 162 -2.29 1.66 -6.25
N THR A 163 -2.08 0.35 -6.47
CA THR A 163 -2.57 -0.37 -7.65
C THR A 163 -4.10 -0.44 -7.61
N LYS A 164 -4.76 0.00 -8.67
CA LYS A 164 -6.22 -0.11 -8.79
C LYS A 164 -6.64 -1.50 -9.27
N SER A 165 -7.92 -1.85 -9.03
CA SER A 165 -8.50 -3.03 -9.65
C SER A 165 -8.59 -2.82 -11.16
N SER A 166 -8.17 -3.82 -11.94
CA SER A 166 -8.33 -3.80 -13.38
C SER A 166 -9.80 -4.05 -13.78
N GLY A 167 -10.15 -3.65 -15.00
CA GLY A 167 -11.41 -4.07 -15.62
C GLY A 167 -11.44 -5.59 -15.91
N ALA A 168 -12.52 -6.06 -16.49
CA ALA A 168 -12.68 -7.47 -16.88
C ALA A 168 -11.65 -7.95 -17.92
N THR A 169 -11.11 -7.04 -18.71
CA THR A 169 -10.07 -7.32 -19.72
C THR A 169 -8.67 -7.46 -19.11
N GLY A 170 -8.48 -7.00 -17.86
CA GLY A 170 -7.15 -6.93 -17.25
C GLY A 170 -6.34 -5.71 -17.72
N TYR A 171 -5.11 -5.63 -17.26
CA TYR A 171 -4.08 -4.69 -17.71
C TYR A 171 -3.19 -5.38 -18.73
N ASP A 172 -2.98 -4.80 -19.87
CA ASP A 172 -2.10 -5.32 -20.91
C ASP A 172 -0.63 -5.18 -20.47
N VAL A 173 0.17 -6.23 -20.65
CA VAL A 173 1.59 -6.26 -20.31
C VAL A 173 2.38 -6.36 -21.60
N HIS A 174 3.12 -5.31 -21.90
CA HIS A 174 3.99 -5.24 -23.06
C HIS A 174 5.44 -5.34 -22.61
N ILE A 175 6.19 -6.28 -23.19
CA ILE A 175 7.61 -6.50 -22.92
C ILE A 175 8.43 -6.00 -24.09
N ALA A 176 9.21 -4.95 -23.85
CA ALA A 176 10.13 -4.38 -24.84
C ALA A 176 11.50 -5.06 -24.80
N GLN A 177 11.92 -5.57 -23.64
CA GLN A 177 13.18 -6.27 -23.45
C GLN A 177 13.00 -7.40 -22.43
N ALA A 178 13.40 -8.62 -22.79
CA ALA A 178 13.46 -9.74 -21.84
C ALA A 178 14.72 -9.63 -20.97
N ALA A 179 14.60 -10.08 -19.71
CA ALA A 179 15.76 -10.17 -18.83
C ALA A 179 16.77 -11.21 -19.36
N CYS A 180 18.04 -10.87 -19.34
CA CYS A 180 19.09 -11.84 -19.64
C CYS A 180 20.15 -11.91 -18.54
N ARG A 181 20.91 -13.00 -18.55
CA ARG A 181 22.01 -13.24 -17.60
C ARG A 181 23.33 -12.81 -18.24
N ALA A 182 24.28 -12.43 -17.40
CA ALA A 182 25.66 -12.25 -17.85
C ALA A 182 26.20 -13.61 -18.33
N GLU A 183 26.67 -13.67 -19.57
CA GLU A 183 27.15 -14.91 -20.20
C GLU A 183 28.41 -14.66 -21.02
N VAL A 184 29.36 -15.57 -20.93
CA VAL A 184 30.50 -15.61 -21.84
C VAL A 184 30.58 -16.97 -22.50
N ARG A 185 30.76 -16.95 -23.81
CA ARG A 185 30.92 -18.15 -24.62
C ARG A 185 32.29 -18.17 -25.27
N GLY A 186 33.02 -19.26 -25.10
CA GLY A 186 34.29 -19.46 -25.78
C GLY A 186 34.13 -19.52 -27.29
N SER A 187 35.04 -18.87 -28.01
CA SER A 187 35.09 -18.90 -29.48
C SER A 187 35.73 -20.19 -30.01
N ILE A 188 36.54 -20.86 -29.18
CA ILE A 188 37.21 -22.12 -29.53
C ILE A 188 36.83 -23.22 -28.52
N PRO A 189 36.73 -24.46 -28.97
CA PRO A 189 36.44 -25.61 -28.09
C PRO A 189 37.65 -25.96 -27.21
N LEU A 190 37.38 -26.46 -26.02
CA LEU A 190 38.41 -27.06 -25.17
C LEU A 190 38.85 -28.40 -25.78
N THR A 191 40.14 -28.49 -26.15
CA THR A 191 40.75 -29.72 -26.75
C THR A 191 41.76 -30.35 -25.79
N ASN A 192 42.08 -31.62 -25.99
CA ASN A 192 43.11 -32.30 -25.21
C ASN A 192 44.49 -31.61 -25.34
N GLU A 193 44.79 -30.97 -26.49
CA GLU A 193 46.03 -30.22 -26.68
C GLU A 193 46.12 -28.99 -25.81
N ILE A 194 44.98 -28.32 -25.55
CA ILE A 194 44.89 -27.18 -24.65
C ILE A 194 45.07 -27.65 -23.20
N ILE A 195 44.41 -28.74 -22.83
CA ILE A 195 44.53 -29.35 -21.49
C ILE A 195 45.97 -29.76 -21.20
N ASP A 196 46.64 -30.43 -22.17
CA ASP A 196 48.02 -30.89 -22.02
C ASP A 196 49.05 -29.77 -21.91
N LYS A 197 48.71 -28.55 -22.38
CA LYS A 197 49.51 -27.35 -22.17
C LYS A 197 49.36 -26.76 -20.76
N GLY A 198 48.41 -27.24 -19.96
CA GLY A 198 48.15 -26.77 -18.60
C GLY A 198 47.35 -25.45 -18.62
N GLU A 199 46.15 -25.47 -19.22
CA GLU A 199 45.28 -24.31 -19.31
C GLU A 199 44.93 -23.78 -17.90
N GLN A 200 45.05 -22.45 -17.72
CA GLN A 200 44.66 -21.79 -16.50
C GLN A 200 43.42 -20.94 -16.76
N ILE A 201 42.39 -21.13 -15.95
CA ILE A 201 41.15 -20.39 -15.99
C ILE A 201 40.98 -19.71 -14.63
N THR A 202 40.85 -18.39 -14.65
CA THR A 202 40.54 -17.62 -13.46
C THR A 202 39.20 -16.94 -13.64
N ILE A 203 38.31 -17.08 -12.65
CA ILE A 203 36.96 -16.48 -12.64
C ILE A 203 36.86 -15.64 -11.37
N ILE A 204 36.40 -14.39 -11.49
CA ILE A 204 36.24 -13.44 -10.38
C ILE A 204 34.82 -12.91 -10.40
N GLU A 205 34.12 -13.06 -9.30
CA GLU A 205 32.81 -12.50 -9.03
C GLU A 205 32.83 -11.75 -7.70
N GLY A 206 32.70 -10.42 -7.75
CA GLY A 206 32.81 -9.57 -6.57
C GLY A 206 34.14 -9.77 -5.83
N SER A 207 34.09 -10.32 -4.63
CA SER A 207 35.28 -10.62 -3.80
C SER A 207 35.75 -12.08 -3.88
N LYS A 208 35.02 -12.95 -4.57
CA LYS A 208 35.30 -14.38 -4.71
C LYS A 208 36.13 -14.63 -5.97
N THR A 209 37.09 -15.55 -5.88
CA THR A 209 37.96 -15.89 -7.02
C THR A 209 38.20 -17.38 -7.08
N VAL A 210 38.07 -17.94 -8.28
CA VAL A 210 38.45 -19.30 -8.60
C VAL A 210 39.66 -19.28 -9.53
N ASN A 211 40.70 -20.00 -9.17
CA ASN A 211 41.83 -20.28 -10.03
C ASN A 211 41.88 -21.79 -10.31
N PHE A 212 41.58 -22.15 -11.53
CA PHE A 212 41.59 -23.54 -11.98
C PHE A 212 42.74 -23.75 -12.96
N GLN A 213 43.42 -24.87 -12.82
CA GLN A 213 44.44 -25.31 -13.77
C GLN A 213 44.10 -26.71 -14.27
N SER A 214 44.10 -26.92 -15.59
CA SER A 214 43.82 -28.21 -16.18
C SER A 214 44.89 -29.24 -15.82
N VAL A 215 44.46 -30.50 -15.60
CA VAL A 215 45.34 -31.60 -15.26
C VAL A 215 45.70 -32.35 -16.56
N LYS A 216 46.99 -32.37 -16.86
CA LYS A 216 47.53 -33.03 -18.03
C LYS A 216 47.24 -34.55 -18.02
N GLY A 217 46.77 -35.07 -19.16
CA GLY A 217 46.45 -36.49 -19.35
C GLY A 217 45.05 -36.89 -18.86
N GLU A 218 44.31 -35.96 -18.26
CA GLU A 218 42.89 -36.12 -17.89
C GLU A 218 41.99 -35.85 -19.09
N THR A 219 40.78 -36.42 -19.07
CA THR A 219 39.78 -36.19 -20.10
C THR A 219 39.20 -34.76 -20.00
N ILE A 220 38.66 -34.24 -21.13
CA ILE A 220 37.96 -32.96 -21.15
C ILE A 220 36.85 -32.93 -20.10
N GLU A 221 36.12 -34.01 -19.96
CA GLU A 221 35.00 -34.14 -19.04
C GLU A 221 35.44 -34.11 -17.57
N SER A 222 36.57 -34.77 -17.23
CA SER A 222 37.16 -34.74 -15.89
C SER A 222 37.58 -33.33 -15.50
N ASN A 223 38.26 -32.61 -16.41
CA ASN A 223 38.68 -31.22 -16.17
C ASN A 223 37.48 -30.25 -16.05
N LEU A 224 36.41 -30.41 -16.84
CA LEU A 224 35.21 -29.61 -16.72
C LEU A 224 34.44 -29.88 -15.41
N ASN A 225 34.41 -31.15 -14.98
CA ASN A 225 33.83 -31.51 -13.67
C ASN A 225 34.64 -30.87 -12.52
N ALA A 226 35.96 -30.90 -12.60
CA ALA A 226 36.83 -30.30 -11.62
C ALA A 226 36.67 -28.75 -11.59
N LEU A 227 36.57 -28.10 -12.76
CA LEU A 227 36.26 -26.65 -12.83
C LEU A 227 34.90 -26.35 -12.22
N ASN A 228 33.86 -27.11 -12.52
CA ASN A 228 32.53 -26.92 -11.94
C ASN A 228 32.52 -27.16 -10.43
N ALA A 229 33.29 -28.12 -9.92
CA ALA A 229 33.48 -28.33 -8.48
C ALA A 229 34.17 -27.14 -7.81
N ALA A 230 35.23 -26.61 -8.44
CA ALA A 230 35.95 -25.44 -7.93
C ALA A 230 35.05 -24.16 -7.91
N ILE A 231 34.21 -23.97 -8.92
CA ILE A 231 33.21 -22.88 -8.96
C ILE A 231 32.24 -22.99 -7.77
N LYS A 232 31.74 -24.23 -7.53
CA LYS A 232 30.80 -24.47 -6.42
C LYS A 232 31.47 -24.34 -5.04
N GLU A 233 32.71 -24.85 -4.89
CA GLU A 233 33.46 -24.77 -3.63
C GLU A 233 33.77 -23.32 -3.25
N ALA A 234 34.10 -22.48 -4.23
CA ALA A 234 34.32 -21.04 -4.01
C ALA A 234 33.01 -20.25 -3.82
N GLY A 235 31.85 -20.90 -4.01
CA GLY A 235 30.54 -20.28 -3.86
C GLY A 235 30.25 -19.17 -4.86
N LEU A 236 30.74 -19.30 -6.10
CA LEU A 236 30.39 -18.41 -7.21
C LEU A 236 29.01 -18.73 -7.77
N ASP A 237 28.24 -17.69 -8.07
CA ASP A 237 26.91 -17.84 -8.67
C ASP A 237 26.98 -17.96 -10.21
N ILE A 238 27.90 -18.80 -10.67
CA ILE A 238 28.17 -19.04 -12.09
C ILE A 238 27.95 -20.51 -12.39
N ASP A 239 27.23 -20.77 -13.49
CA ASP A 239 27.01 -22.09 -14.04
C ASP A 239 27.92 -22.36 -15.23
N LEU A 240 28.58 -23.50 -15.20
CA LEU A 240 29.31 -24.03 -16.36
C LEU A 240 28.34 -24.81 -17.24
N ILE A 241 27.96 -24.23 -18.38
CA ILE A 241 27.07 -24.88 -19.35
C ILE A 241 27.91 -25.62 -20.38
N ARG A 242 27.63 -26.91 -20.52
CA ARG A 242 28.15 -27.73 -21.57
C ARG A 242 27.14 -27.69 -22.71
N ALA A 243 27.59 -27.42 -23.94
CA ALA A 243 26.72 -27.52 -25.07
C ALA A 243 26.22 -28.97 -25.18
N SER A 244 24.92 -29.15 -24.99
CA SER A 244 24.24 -30.45 -25.12
C SER A 244 24.16 -30.85 -26.58
N GLU A 245 24.18 -32.15 -26.87
CA GLU A 245 24.03 -32.76 -28.20
C GLU A 245 22.76 -32.36 -28.99
N LYS A 246 21.92 -31.48 -28.42
CA LYS A 246 20.71 -30.95 -29.04
C LYS A 246 20.86 -29.56 -29.70
N SER A 247 22.07 -29.01 -29.75
CA SER A 247 22.31 -27.74 -30.48
C SER A 247 22.37 -28.00 -31.98
N ILE A 248 21.58 -27.27 -32.75
CA ILE A 248 21.32 -27.47 -34.20
C ILE A 248 22.54 -27.12 -35.09
N ALA A 249 23.62 -26.53 -34.51
CA ALA A 249 24.83 -26.19 -35.27
C ALA A 249 25.98 -27.16 -34.97
N PRO A 250 26.53 -27.86 -35.95
CA PRO A 250 27.50 -28.93 -35.75
C PRO A 250 28.87 -28.47 -35.20
N ASN A 251 29.19 -27.21 -35.20
CA ASN A 251 30.44 -26.64 -34.65
C ASN A 251 30.31 -26.04 -33.26
N ASP A 252 29.09 -25.90 -32.73
CA ASP A 252 28.79 -25.17 -31.51
C ASP A 252 28.82 -26.01 -30.23
N SER A 253 28.85 -27.34 -30.40
CA SER A 253 28.63 -28.29 -29.31
C SER A 253 29.82 -28.55 -28.39
N LYS A 254 30.98 -27.91 -28.61
CA LYS A 254 32.20 -28.16 -27.84
C LYS A 254 32.76 -26.94 -27.09
N ASN A 255 32.14 -25.80 -27.23
CA ASN A 255 32.61 -24.59 -26.59
C ASN A 255 32.13 -24.53 -25.13
N ILE A 256 32.96 -23.99 -24.26
CA ILE A 256 32.63 -23.74 -22.85
C ILE A 256 31.81 -22.45 -22.76
N THR A 257 30.71 -22.51 -22.02
CA THR A 257 29.90 -21.33 -21.71
C THR A 257 29.83 -21.18 -20.20
N LEU A 258 30.18 -20.00 -19.68
CA LEU A 258 29.95 -19.60 -18.30
C LEU A 258 28.81 -18.62 -18.29
N ARG A 259 27.82 -18.86 -17.42
CA ARG A 259 26.63 -18.01 -17.28
C ARG A 259 26.38 -17.73 -15.81
N HIS A 260 26.11 -16.47 -15.49
CA HIS A 260 25.67 -16.10 -14.16
C HIS A 260 24.29 -16.71 -13.87
N LYS A 261 24.03 -17.14 -12.62
CA LYS A 261 22.73 -17.76 -12.26
C LYS A 261 21.60 -16.74 -12.25
N GLN A 262 21.89 -15.52 -11.86
CA GLN A 262 20.90 -14.45 -11.72
C GLN A 262 20.73 -13.63 -12.98
N PHE A 263 19.49 -13.15 -13.20
CA PHE A 263 19.14 -12.24 -14.28
C PHE A 263 19.33 -10.80 -13.82
N GLY A 264 19.67 -9.92 -14.75
CA GLY A 264 19.65 -8.49 -14.51
C GLY A 264 21.00 -7.79 -14.66
N SER A 265 20.91 -6.49 -14.69
CA SER A 265 22.04 -5.57 -14.97
C SER A 265 23.03 -5.43 -13.80
N GLU A 266 22.65 -5.89 -12.60
CA GLU A 266 23.52 -5.82 -11.42
C GLU A 266 24.61 -6.90 -11.42
N TYR A 267 24.44 -7.98 -12.20
CA TYR A 267 25.27 -9.16 -12.14
C TYR A 267 26.25 -9.23 -13.30
N THR A 268 27.54 -9.32 -12.96
CA THR A 268 28.65 -9.47 -13.90
C THR A 268 29.80 -10.24 -13.25
N PHE A 269 30.69 -10.79 -14.06
CA PHE A 269 31.90 -11.46 -13.60
C PHE A 269 33.07 -11.20 -14.55
N LYS A 270 34.27 -11.49 -14.09
CA LYS A 270 35.49 -11.38 -14.90
C LYS A 270 36.05 -12.77 -15.12
N VAL A 271 36.55 -13.01 -16.30
CA VAL A 271 37.18 -14.27 -16.68
C VAL A 271 38.52 -14.05 -17.36
N SER A 272 39.46 -14.92 -17.12
CA SER A 272 40.74 -14.98 -17.83
C SER A 272 41.04 -16.44 -18.17
N SER A 273 41.55 -16.67 -19.36
CA SER A 273 42.05 -17.96 -19.82
C SER A 273 43.47 -17.83 -20.40
N SER A 274 44.31 -18.87 -20.27
CA SER A 274 45.66 -18.86 -20.88
C SER A 274 45.60 -18.86 -22.37
N THR A 275 44.64 -19.56 -22.95
CA THR A 275 44.45 -19.70 -24.41
C THR A 275 43.46 -18.63 -24.89
N ASN A 276 43.90 -17.88 -25.92
CA ASN A 276 43.03 -16.86 -26.57
C ASN A 276 41.77 -17.51 -27.11
N GLY A 277 40.61 -16.89 -26.83
CA GLY A 277 39.32 -17.33 -27.38
C GLY A 277 38.69 -18.52 -26.66
N LEU A 278 39.34 -19.11 -25.64
CA LEU A 278 38.70 -20.15 -24.85
C LEU A 278 37.59 -19.60 -23.96
N LEU A 279 37.90 -18.57 -23.18
CA LEU A 279 36.94 -17.79 -22.37
C LEU A 279 37.28 -16.30 -22.35
N SER A 280 38.55 -15.93 -22.60
CA SER A 280 38.96 -14.53 -22.72
C SER A 280 39.45 -14.22 -24.13
N THR A 281 39.31 -12.96 -24.55
CA THR A 281 39.71 -12.49 -25.89
C THR A 281 41.23 -12.50 -26.09
N LYS A 282 41.97 -12.33 -25.00
CA LYS A 282 43.44 -12.37 -24.97
C LYS A 282 43.92 -13.28 -23.83
N GLY A 283 44.96 -14.12 -24.12
CA GLY A 283 45.50 -15.01 -23.12
C GLY A 283 46.07 -14.29 -21.91
N ASN A 284 45.76 -14.80 -20.73
CA ASN A 284 46.19 -14.25 -19.42
C ASN A 284 45.75 -12.79 -19.16
N VAL A 285 44.67 -12.34 -19.79
CA VAL A 285 44.07 -11.02 -19.55
C VAL A 285 42.65 -11.22 -19.06
N TYR A 286 42.26 -10.45 -18.05
CA TYR A 286 40.90 -10.46 -17.55
C TYR A 286 39.97 -9.71 -18.49
N ASP A 287 38.94 -10.39 -18.97
CA ASP A 287 37.82 -9.78 -19.66
C ASP A 287 36.68 -9.61 -18.64
N THR A 288 36.15 -8.40 -18.58
CA THR A 288 34.90 -8.15 -17.84
C THR A 288 33.74 -8.52 -18.74
N ILE A 289 32.91 -9.45 -18.30
CA ILE A 289 31.76 -9.91 -19.07
C ILE A 289 30.68 -8.82 -19.00
N GLU A 290 29.98 -8.60 -20.10
CA GLU A 290 28.86 -7.66 -20.14
C GLU A 290 27.81 -8.06 -19.11
N ASN A 291 27.24 -7.06 -18.43
CA ASN A 291 26.18 -7.27 -17.46
C ASN A 291 24.98 -7.96 -18.13
N GLY A 292 24.21 -8.70 -17.35
CA GLY A 292 22.88 -9.12 -17.76
C GLY A 292 21.99 -7.91 -18.07
N LEU A 293 20.79 -8.15 -18.56
CA LEU A 293 19.80 -7.10 -18.82
C LEU A 293 18.59 -7.33 -17.92
N ASP A 294 18.01 -6.23 -17.45
CA ASP A 294 16.74 -6.24 -16.76
C ASP A 294 15.58 -6.32 -17.75
N VAL A 295 14.44 -6.86 -17.32
CA VAL A 295 13.20 -6.79 -18.09
C VAL A 295 12.82 -5.31 -18.26
N ALA A 296 12.37 -4.91 -19.44
CA ALA A 296 11.82 -3.59 -19.68
C ALA A 296 10.50 -3.70 -20.44
N GLY A 297 9.54 -2.85 -20.09
CA GLY A 297 8.21 -2.89 -20.68
C GLY A 297 7.26 -1.90 -20.04
N GLU A 298 6.00 -2.03 -20.45
CA GLU A 298 4.88 -1.19 -20.00
C GLU A 298 3.75 -2.08 -19.47
N ILE A 299 3.01 -1.57 -18.49
CA ILE A 299 1.81 -2.22 -17.97
C ILE A 299 0.65 -1.25 -18.19
N ASN A 300 -0.35 -1.65 -18.97
CA ASN A 300 -1.51 -0.82 -19.32
C ASN A 300 -1.12 0.52 -19.99
N GLY A 301 -0.05 0.55 -20.78
CA GLY A 301 0.48 1.77 -21.39
C GLY A 301 1.15 2.74 -20.41
N GLU A 302 1.43 2.30 -19.18
CA GLU A 302 2.15 3.04 -18.16
C GLU A 302 3.57 2.46 -18.02
N GLU A 303 4.59 3.30 -17.91
CA GLU A 303 5.98 2.86 -17.79
C GLU A 303 6.19 2.01 -16.52
N ALA A 304 7.01 0.97 -16.64
CA ALA A 304 7.39 0.11 -15.54
C ALA A 304 8.91 -0.08 -15.47
N THR A 305 9.43 -0.16 -14.25
CA THR A 305 10.86 -0.40 -14.00
C THR A 305 11.11 -1.88 -13.81
N GLY A 306 12.12 -2.40 -14.52
CA GLY A 306 12.56 -3.78 -14.37
C GLY A 306 13.74 -3.93 -13.42
N GLN A 307 13.74 -5.01 -12.67
CA GLN A 307 14.87 -5.51 -11.90
C GLN A 307 14.98 -7.02 -12.09
N GLY A 308 16.01 -7.50 -12.77
CA GLY A 308 16.06 -8.87 -13.23
C GLY A 308 14.83 -9.21 -14.08
N GLN A 309 14.09 -10.22 -13.69
CA GLN A 309 12.85 -10.64 -14.35
C GLN A 309 11.58 -9.96 -13.82
N LEU A 310 11.70 -9.10 -12.79
CA LEU A 310 10.58 -8.44 -12.15
C LEU A 310 10.32 -7.08 -12.79
N LEU A 311 9.14 -6.88 -13.34
CA LEU A 311 8.63 -5.63 -13.88
C LEU A 311 7.66 -5.00 -12.87
N THR A 312 7.94 -3.77 -12.43
CA THR A 312 7.15 -3.07 -11.42
C THR A 312 6.66 -1.74 -11.95
N GLY A 313 5.36 -1.48 -11.87
CA GLY A 313 4.76 -0.20 -12.23
C GLY A 313 5.31 0.95 -11.40
N ASN A 314 5.72 2.03 -12.06
CA ASN A 314 6.41 3.17 -11.45
C ASN A 314 5.53 3.92 -10.45
N VAL A 315 6.18 4.57 -9.49
CA VAL A 315 5.51 5.51 -8.56
C VAL A 315 4.95 6.69 -9.37
N GLY A 316 3.67 6.99 -9.14
CA GLY A 316 2.94 8.04 -9.87
C GLY A 316 2.11 7.52 -11.05
N ASN A 317 2.16 6.25 -11.39
CA ASN A 317 1.26 5.63 -12.36
C ASN A 317 -0.19 5.72 -11.86
N SER A 318 -1.12 6.00 -12.76
CA SER A 318 -2.53 6.23 -12.39
C SER A 318 -3.25 4.96 -11.93
N ASN A 319 -2.87 3.78 -12.48
CA ASN A 319 -3.57 2.51 -12.29
C ASN A 319 -2.65 1.38 -11.82
N THR A 320 -1.38 1.39 -12.26
CA THR A 320 -0.45 0.25 -12.11
C THR A 320 0.66 0.49 -11.11
N GLU A 321 0.61 1.59 -10.32
CA GLU A 321 1.63 1.91 -9.32
C GLU A 321 1.86 0.74 -8.36
N GLY A 322 3.11 0.23 -8.33
CA GLY A 322 3.52 -0.87 -7.47
C GLY A 322 2.96 -2.25 -7.84
N LEU A 323 2.38 -2.39 -9.04
CA LEU A 323 2.03 -3.70 -9.60
C LEU A 323 3.29 -4.41 -10.06
N ALA A 324 3.60 -5.56 -9.47
CA ALA A 324 4.80 -6.34 -9.72
C ALA A 324 4.46 -7.64 -10.46
N ILE A 325 5.07 -7.83 -11.61
CA ILE A 325 4.87 -8.97 -12.51
C ILE A 325 6.23 -9.54 -12.86
N ARG A 326 6.39 -10.86 -12.79
CA ARG A 326 7.61 -11.54 -13.23
C ARG A 326 7.41 -12.06 -14.65
N TYR A 327 8.34 -11.72 -15.54
CA TYR A 327 8.42 -12.28 -16.88
C TYR A 327 9.49 -13.35 -16.95
N LYS A 328 9.11 -14.59 -17.22
CA LYS A 328 10.00 -15.77 -17.29
C LYS A 328 10.46 -16.07 -18.71
N GLY A 329 9.93 -15.38 -19.72
CA GLY A 329 10.32 -15.57 -21.11
C GLY A 329 11.78 -15.18 -21.35
N HIS A 330 12.44 -15.94 -22.24
CA HIS A 330 13.85 -15.73 -22.61
C HIS A 330 14.00 -14.91 -23.91
N SER A 331 12.89 -14.59 -24.57
CA SER A 331 12.81 -13.82 -25.80
C SER A 331 11.59 -12.90 -25.78
N ILE A 332 11.58 -11.91 -26.65
CA ILE A 332 10.43 -11.01 -26.81
C ILE A 332 9.24 -11.83 -27.33
N PRO A 333 8.03 -11.73 -26.75
CA PRO A 333 6.85 -12.45 -27.24
C PRO A 333 6.55 -12.05 -28.70
N GLY A 334 6.39 -13.03 -29.56
CA GLY A 334 6.09 -12.80 -30.98
C GLY A 334 7.25 -13.05 -31.94
N GLU A 335 8.50 -13.12 -31.48
CA GLU A 335 9.62 -13.62 -32.28
C GLU A 335 9.59 -15.15 -32.34
N SER A 336 8.83 -15.70 -33.26
CA SER A 336 9.02 -17.11 -33.64
C SER A 336 10.31 -17.24 -34.42
N HIS A 337 11.24 -18.06 -33.97
CA HIS A 337 12.36 -18.55 -34.79
C HIS A 337 11.82 -19.22 -36.06
N SER A 338 11.50 -18.47 -37.08
CA SER A 338 11.29 -18.98 -38.41
C SER A 338 12.66 -19.20 -39.04
N SER A 339 13.15 -20.43 -38.94
CA SER A 339 14.20 -20.92 -39.80
C SER A 339 13.72 -20.85 -41.26
N LYS A 340 14.03 -19.76 -41.97
CA LYS A 340 13.93 -19.70 -43.41
C LYS A 340 15.19 -20.34 -44.02
N PRO A 341 15.06 -21.24 -44.98
CA PRO A 341 16.19 -21.70 -45.76
C PRO A 341 16.73 -20.57 -46.64
N GLU A 342 18.06 -20.48 -46.71
CA GLU A 342 18.76 -19.59 -47.64
C GLU A 342 18.32 -19.85 -49.07
N GLU A 343 17.81 -18.86 -49.78
CA GLU A 343 17.87 -18.78 -51.23
C GLU A 343 18.78 -17.61 -51.63
N SER A 344 19.86 -18.02 -52.25
CA SER A 344 20.85 -17.19 -52.95
C SER A 344 20.20 -16.31 -54.02
N HIS A 345 20.53 -15.04 -54.11
CA HIS A 345 20.88 -14.34 -55.35
C HIS A 345 21.42 -12.91 -55.08
N SER A 346 22.65 -12.68 -55.51
CA SER A 346 23.28 -11.38 -55.75
C SER A 346 22.85 -10.81 -57.11
N PRO A 347 23.39 -9.67 -57.57
CA PRO A 347 23.40 -8.30 -57.05
C PRO A 347 22.94 -7.30 -58.14
N ASN A 348 22.69 -6.02 -57.78
CA ASN A 348 23.03 -4.83 -58.58
C ASN A 348 22.45 -3.54 -57.97
N VAL A 349 23.30 -2.66 -57.59
CA VAL A 349 23.91 -1.50 -58.25
C VAL A 349 23.06 -0.20 -58.28
N LEU A 350 23.62 0.83 -57.64
CA LEU A 350 23.57 2.32 -57.87
C LEU A 350 22.22 3.03 -57.63
N SER A 351 22.15 4.17 -56.98
CA SER A 351 22.94 5.42 -56.99
C SER A 351 22.28 6.46 -56.02
N GLU A 352 23.14 7.24 -55.36
CA GLU A 352 23.10 8.70 -55.15
C GLU A 352 21.75 9.41 -54.83
N ASP A 353 21.62 10.37 -53.98
CA ASP A 353 22.38 11.26 -53.08
C ASP A 353 21.40 12.19 -52.33
N PRO A 354 21.82 13.13 -51.54
CA PRO A 354 21.32 13.41 -50.21
C PRO A 354 20.50 14.71 -50.11
N SER A 355 19.72 14.86 -49.02
CA SER A 355 19.60 16.19 -48.36
C SER A 355 18.70 16.18 -47.14
N GLN A 356 19.31 16.52 -46.02
CA GLN A 356 18.83 17.42 -44.94
C GLN A 356 17.49 17.17 -44.26
N SER A 357 17.53 16.80 -43.00
CA SER A 357 17.25 17.74 -41.91
C SER A 357 17.50 17.09 -40.54
N GLU A 358 18.35 17.77 -39.77
CA GLU A 358 18.59 17.55 -38.35
C GLU A 358 17.31 17.80 -37.56
N ASP A 359 17.00 16.98 -36.52
CA ASP A 359 16.96 17.46 -35.15
C ASP A 359 16.52 16.38 -34.16
N SER A 360 17.14 16.44 -32.97
CA SER A 360 16.64 16.02 -31.64
C SER A 360 16.37 14.55 -31.35
N THR A 361 17.35 13.64 -31.54
CA THR A 361 17.32 12.33 -30.89
C THR A 361 18.72 11.83 -30.47
N THR A 362 19.61 12.73 -30.07
CA THR A 362 21.08 12.46 -29.99
C THR A 362 21.57 11.97 -28.63
N GLU A 363 20.74 11.86 -27.59
CA GLU A 363 21.26 11.47 -26.27
C GLU A 363 20.98 9.99 -25.87
N ILE A 364 20.01 9.35 -26.48
CA ILE A 364 19.71 7.92 -26.20
C ILE A 364 20.65 6.99 -27.01
N HIS A 365 21.14 7.45 -28.16
CA HIS A 365 22.00 6.65 -29.04
C HIS A 365 23.48 6.56 -28.62
N ARG A 366 23.93 7.30 -27.62
CA ARG A 366 25.36 7.29 -27.21
C ARG A 366 25.76 6.19 -26.26
N ARG A 367 24.78 5.50 -25.64
CA ARG A 367 25.02 4.34 -24.74
C ARG A 367 24.93 2.97 -25.43
N GLN A 368 24.56 2.93 -26.72
CA GLN A 368 24.33 1.66 -27.45
C GLN A 368 25.47 1.25 -28.41
N ARG A 369 26.59 1.95 -28.41
CA ARG A 369 27.66 1.74 -29.42
C ARG A 369 28.71 0.66 -29.09
N ASN A 370 28.52 -0.13 -28.03
CA ASN A 370 29.43 -1.24 -27.72
C ASN A 370 28.68 -2.58 -27.65
N ARG A 371 27.87 -2.86 -28.65
CA ARG A 371 27.27 -4.22 -28.79
C ARG A 371 28.05 -5.04 -29.79
N SER A 372 28.29 -6.31 -29.43
CA SER A 372 28.79 -7.35 -30.32
C SER A 372 27.95 -7.45 -31.60
N PRO A 373 28.55 -7.78 -32.75
CA PRO A 373 27.91 -7.60 -34.06
C PRO A 373 26.97 -8.75 -34.37
N GLN A 374 25.71 -8.67 -34.02
CA GLN A 374 24.68 -9.56 -34.56
C GLN A 374 23.22 -9.12 -34.35
N MET A 375 22.93 -7.83 -34.31
CA MET A 375 21.56 -7.36 -34.55
C MET A 375 21.60 -6.07 -35.36
N SER A 376 20.87 -6.03 -36.47
CA SER A 376 20.79 -4.87 -37.34
C SER A 376 19.93 -3.77 -36.70
N GLU A 377 20.30 -2.49 -36.90
CA GLU A 377 19.56 -1.33 -36.41
C GLU A 377 18.10 -1.25 -36.89
N ALA A 378 17.72 -2.03 -37.89
CA ALA A 378 16.34 -2.12 -38.38
C ALA A 378 15.44 -3.01 -37.47
N GLU A 379 16.01 -3.94 -36.73
CA GLU A 379 15.27 -4.83 -35.81
C GLU A 379 15.00 -4.17 -34.44
N LEU A 380 15.76 -3.11 -34.10
CA LEU A 380 15.58 -2.34 -32.85
C LEU A 380 14.49 -1.23 -32.95
N ALA A 381 14.09 -0.84 -34.14
CA ALA A 381 13.14 0.25 -34.35
C ALA A 381 11.66 -0.20 -34.37
N GLU A 382 11.40 -1.49 -34.35
CA GLU A 382 10.03 -2.06 -34.46
C GLU A 382 9.54 -2.73 -33.15
N CYS A 383 10.30 -2.65 -32.08
CA CYS A 383 9.92 -3.16 -30.76
C CYS A 383 9.18 -2.10 -29.92
N ILE A 384 8.02 -1.67 -30.38
CA ILE A 384 6.92 -1.33 -29.46
C ILE A 384 6.58 -2.67 -28.80
N GLY A 385 6.88 -2.81 -27.50
CA GLY A 385 6.89 -4.07 -26.78
C GLY A 385 5.78 -5.02 -27.17
N ALA A 386 6.13 -6.25 -27.49
CA ALA A 386 5.13 -7.25 -27.85
C ALA A 386 4.24 -7.57 -26.65
N LEU A 387 2.96 -7.76 -26.90
CA LEU A 387 1.99 -8.13 -25.88
C LEU A 387 2.35 -9.51 -25.32
N ALA A 388 2.83 -9.55 -24.07
CA ALA A 388 3.17 -10.80 -23.39
C ALA A 388 1.92 -11.48 -22.80
N GLY A 389 0.89 -10.69 -22.53
CA GLY A 389 -0.36 -11.16 -21.94
C GLY A 389 -1.08 -10.07 -21.18
N THR A 390 -2.05 -10.45 -20.37
CA THR A 390 -2.81 -9.54 -19.51
C THR A 390 -2.72 -9.97 -18.06
N VAL A 391 -2.82 -9.01 -17.14
CA VAL A 391 -2.96 -9.25 -15.72
C VAL A 391 -4.25 -8.65 -15.20
N THR A 392 -5.13 -9.51 -14.69
CA THR A 392 -6.36 -9.05 -14.03
C THR A 392 -6.06 -8.89 -12.54
N VAL A 393 -6.18 -7.67 -12.04
CA VAL A 393 -5.92 -7.32 -10.63
C VAL A 393 -7.23 -7.03 -9.92
N SER A 394 -7.45 -7.69 -8.79
CA SER A 394 -8.54 -7.40 -7.86
C SER A 394 -7.96 -6.88 -6.55
N GLN A 395 -8.31 -5.64 -6.21
CA GLN A 395 -7.88 -5.00 -4.97
C GLN A 395 -8.95 -5.20 -3.91
N ASN A 396 -8.66 -6.04 -2.92
CA ASN A 396 -9.58 -6.39 -1.82
C ASN A 396 -9.11 -5.80 -0.48
N SER A 397 -8.38 -4.69 -0.50
CA SER A 397 -7.87 -4.05 0.70
C SER A 397 -8.96 -3.70 1.71
N LEU A 398 -8.60 -3.70 2.99
CA LEU A 398 -9.45 -3.26 4.08
C LEU A 398 -9.56 -1.74 4.04
N VAL A 399 -10.78 -1.22 3.85
CA VAL A 399 -11.05 0.21 3.84
C VAL A 399 -11.60 0.63 5.19
N PHE A 400 -11.00 1.65 5.79
CA PHE A 400 -11.38 2.25 7.07
C PHE A 400 -11.88 3.67 6.84
N GLN A 401 -13.11 3.97 7.29
CA GLN A 401 -13.62 5.33 7.35
C GLN A 401 -13.04 6.01 8.60
N ILE A 402 -12.08 6.91 8.41
CA ILE A 402 -11.32 7.55 9.49
C ILE A 402 -11.68 9.03 9.72
N GLY A 403 -12.71 9.54 9.05
CA GLY A 403 -13.19 10.90 9.21
C GLY A 403 -14.70 10.99 9.19
N SER A 404 -15.23 12.17 9.57
CA SER A 404 -16.65 12.45 9.69
C SER A 404 -17.36 12.72 8.36
N ASN A 405 -16.62 12.93 7.28
CA ASN A 405 -17.18 13.23 5.95
C ASN A 405 -17.00 12.05 4.99
N ALA A 406 -17.79 12.04 3.91
CA ALA A 406 -17.64 11.06 2.85
C ALA A 406 -16.21 11.10 2.27
N GLU A 407 -15.70 9.95 1.81
CA GLU A 407 -14.38 9.78 1.18
C GLU A 407 -13.15 10.01 2.08
N GLN A 408 -13.35 10.29 3.37
CA GLN A 408 -12.25 10.34 4.34
C GLN A 408 -11.87 8.94 4.79
N THR A 409 -11.34 8.15 3.86
CA THR A 409 -10.98 6.76 4.07
C THR A 409 -9.47 6.54 3.99
N THR A 410 -9.00 5.49 4.63
CA THR A 410 -7.67 4.91 4.43
C THR A 410 -7.83 3.41 4.21
N SER A 411 -6.89 2.80 3.51
CA SER A 411 -6.95 1.37 3.24
C SER A 411 -5.67 0.67 3.63
N LEU A 412 -5.77 -0.61 3.97
CA LEU A 412 -4.67 -1.50 4.31
C LEU A 412 -4.80 -2.78 3.51
N THR A 413 -3.72 -3.16 2.84
CA THR A 413 -3.60 -4.41 2.10
C THR A 413 -2.83 -5.41 2.96
N LEU A 414 -3.37 -6.60 3.16
CA LEU A 414 -2.72 -7.68 3.89
C LEU A 414 -2.33 -8.79 2.93
N ARG A 415 -1.07 -9.18 2.96
CA ARG A 415 -0.54 -10.25 2.11
C ARG A 415 -1.06 -11.62 2.53
N ASN A 416 -1.00 -12.57 1.60
CA ASN A 416 -1.27 -13.97 1.86
C ASN A 416 -0.08 -14.61 2.61
N MET A 417 -0.33 -15.08 3.83
CA MET A 417 0.67 -15.67 4.73
C MET A 417 0.67 -17.20 4.72
N ARG A 418 0.07 -17.82 3.71
CA ARG A 418 0.15 -19.27 3.53
C ARG A 418 1.56 -19.67 3.09
N THR A 419 1.99 -20.85 3.50
CA THR A 419 3.31 -21.38 3.16
C THR A 419 3.58 -21.45 1.66
N SER A 420 2.54 -21.66 0.83
CA SER A 420 2.63 -21.63 -0.63
C SER A 420 2.96 -20.26 -1.24
N ASN A 421 2.82 -19.18 -0.47
CA ASN A 421 3.04 -17.81 -0.92
C ASN A 421 4.20 -17.11 -0.18
N LEU A 422 4.81 -17.79 0.77
CA LEU A 422 5.97 -17.30 1.52
C LEU A 422 7.27 -17.90 0.99
N GLY A 423 8.34 -17.12 1.03
CA GLY A 423 9.68 -17.55 0.59
C GLY A 423 9.78 -17.77 -0.91
N THR A 424 8.85 -17.21 -1.71
CA THR A 424 8.87 -17.33 -3.16
C THR A 424 9.98 -16.52 -3.78
N GLY A 425 10.70 -17.12 -4.76
CA GLY A 425 11.81 -16.43 -5.44
C GLY A 425 13.14 -16.49 -4.70
N ALA A 426 13.23 -17.19 -3.58
CA ALA A 426 14.51 -17.47 -2.94
C ALA A 426 15.37 -18.37 -3.83
N GLU A 427 16.65 -18.01 -4.00
CA GLU A 427 17.57 -18.80 -4.78
C GLU A 427 17.89 -20.12 -4.08
N ASN A 428 17.68 -21.21 -4.77
CA ASN A 428 17.98 -22.54 -4.27
C ASN A 428 18.35 -23.50 -5.41
N ILE A 429 19.15 -24.52 -5.09
CA ILE A 429 19.59 -25.57 -6.04
C ILE A 429 18.58 -26.73 -6.05
N SER A 430 17.84 -26.90 -4.96
CA SER A 430 16.91 -28.02 -4.76
C SER A 430 15.60 -27.87 -5.54
N GLY A 431 15.34 -26.72 -6.17
CA GLY A 431 14.16 -26.45 -6.99
C GLY A 431 12.89 -26.14 -6.19
N PHE A 432 13.01 -25.76 -4.91
CA PHE A 432 11.88 -25.35 -4.09
C PHE A 432 11.32 -24.01 -4.59
N GLN A 433 10.01 -23.90 -4.69
CA GLN A 433 9.33 -22.72 -5.21
C GLN A 433 8.79 -21.84 -4.09
N SER A 434 8.50 -22.42 -2.94
CA SER A 434 7.89 -21.75 -1.80
C SER A 434 8.26 -22.46 -0.50
N LEU A 435 7.86 -21.87 0.60
CA LEU A 435 7.99 -22.48 1.92
C LEU A 435 7.22 -23.79 2.07
N ALA A 436 6.23 -24.06 1.19
CA ALA A 436 5.48 -25.33 1.23
C ALA A 436 6.29 -26.52 0.73
N ASP A 437 7.34 -26.28 -0.08
CA ASP A 437 8.11 -27.33 -0.78
C ASP A 437 9.39 -27.71 -0.04
N VAL A 438 9.68 -27.10 1.11
CA VAL A 438 10.95 -27.27 1.83
C VAL A 438 11.15 -28.70 2.33
N ASP A 439 12.37 -29.17 2.20
CA ASP A 439 12.81 -30.50 2.59
C ASP A 439 14.21 -30.40 3.22
N VAL A 440 14.41 -31.00 4.37
CA VAL A 440 15.69 -31.01 5.09
C VAL A 440 16.31 -32.42 5.20
N THR A 441 15.85 -33.37 4.39
CA THR A 441 16.35 -34.76 4.37
C THR A 441 17.76 -34.89 3.80
N GLY A 442 18.42 -33.79 3.48
CA GLY A 442 19.80 -33.76 3.00
C GLY A 442 20.47 -32.42 3.23
N PRO A 443 21.80 -32.35 3.33
CA PRO A 443 22.52 -31.13 3.73
C PRO A 443 22.33 -29.96 2.73
N ILE A 444 22.31 -30.22 1.44
CA ILE A 444 22.07 -29.20 0.40
C ILE A 444 20.63 -28.68 0.50
N LYS A 445 19.67 -29.59 0.65
CA LYS A 445 18.25 -29.22 0.82
C LYS A 445 18.02 -28.41 2.10
N ALA A 446 18.68 -28.78 3.19
CA ALA A 446 18.60 -28.04 4.45
C ALA A 446 19.16 -26.61 4.32
N GLN A 447 20.27 -26.43 3.56
CA GLN A 447 20.80 -25.09 3.28
C GLN A 447 19.86 -24.25 2.42
N ASP A 448 19.25 -24.85 1.41
CA ASP A 448 18.26 -24.18 0.56
C ASP A 448 16.98 -23.84 1.36
N THR A 449 16.56 -24.74 2.25
CA THR A 449 15.45 -24.48 3.18
C THR A 449 15.75 -23.27 4.09
N MET A 450 17.01 -23.13 4.59
CA MET A 450 17.38 -21.95 5.37
C MET A 450 17.22 -20.65 4.55
N ARG A 451 17.61 -20.63 3.28
CA ARG A 451 17.45 -19.45 2.40
C ARG A 451 15.99 -19.08 2.20
N ILE A 452 15.12 -20.08 1.98
CA ILE A 452 13.68 -19.87 1.85
C ILE A 452 13.08 -19.34 3.14
N LEU A 453 13.47 -19.89 4.29
CA LEU A 453 13.03 -19.43 5.61
C LEU A 453 13.50 -18.01 5.90
N ASP A 454 14.73 -17.65 5.55
CA ASP A 454 15.25 -16.29 5.71
C ASP A 454 14.49 -15.28 4.82
N THR A 455 14.15 -15.67 3.60
CA THR A 455 13.30 -14.87 2.70
C THR A 455 11.90 -14.69 3.29
N ALA A 456 11.28 -15.78 3.74
CA ALA A 456 9.95 -15.73 4.36
C ALA A 456 9.93 -14.87 5.64
N LEU A 457 10.98 -14.95 6.49
CA LEU A 457 11.14 -14.08 7.66
C LEU A 457 11.26 -12.61 7.27
N GLY A 458 11.97 -12.30 6.19
CA GLY A 458 12.08 -10.96 5.61
C GLY A 458 10.72 -10.42 5.15
N GLU A 459 9.93 -11.23 4.45
CA GLU A 459 8.58 -10.88 3.98
C GLU A 459 7.63 -10.58 5.14
N ILE A 460 7.65 -11.42 6.20
CA ILE A 460 6.83 -11.20 7.40
C ILE A 460 7.28 -9.95 8.15
N SER A 461 8.58 -9.75 8.31
CA SER A 461 9.13 -8.57 8.99
C SER A 461 8.75 -7.28 8.26
N SER A 462 8.82 -7.28 6.92
CA SER A 462 8.37 -6.16 6.08
C SER A 462 6.89 -5.89 6.26
N THR A 463 6.05 -6.94 6.22
CA THR A 463 4.61 -6.80 6.41
C THR A 463 4.26 -6.27 7.81
N ARG A 464 4.94 -6.74 8.86
CA ARG A 464 4.77 -6.21 10.22
C ARG A 464 5.17 -4.73 10.32
N ALA A 465 6.25 -4.34 9.64
CA ALA A 465 6.67 -2.94 9.59
C ALA A 465 5.64 -2.06 8.87
N GLU A 466 5.08 -2.53 7.75
CA GLU A 466 4.00 -1.84 7.01
C GLU A 466 2.75 -1.66 7.87
N ILE A 467 2.31 -2.72 8.56
CA ILE A 467 1.16 -2.72 9.46
C ILE A 467 1.40 -1.78 10.64
N GLY A 468 2.57 -1.82 11.26
CA GLY A 468 2.94 -0.94 12.38
C GLY A 468 3.01 0.54 11.95
N ALA A 469 3.56 0.81 10.77
CA ALA A 469 3.59 2.15 10.19
C ALA A 469 2.16 2.66 9.90
N PHE A 470 1.29 1.82 9.35
CA PHE A 470 -0.12 2.14 9.12
C PHE A 470 -0.85 2.45 10.42
N GLN A 471 -0.70 1.60 11.45
CA GLN A 471 -1.29 1.82 12.77
C GLN A 471 -0.88 3.18 13.33
N LYS A 472 0.42 3.45 13.39
CA LYS A 472 0.97 4.66 14.01
C LYS A 472 0.61 5.93 13.24
N ASN A 473 0.84 5.92 11.92
CA ASN A 473 0.74 7.14 11.11
C ASN A 473 -0.70 7.42 10.67
N ASN A 474 -1.45 6.39 10.27
CA ASN A 474 -2.78 6.56 9.70
C ASN A 474 -3.89 6.48 10.74
N LEU A 475 -3.78 5.58 11.73
CA LEU A 475 -4.85 5.39 12.72
C LEU A 475 -4.62 6.19 14.00
N GLU A 476 -3.49 6.02 14.70
CA GLU A 476 -3.23 6.67 16.00
C GLU A 476 -3.09 8.19 15.87
N ASN A 477 -2.32 8.68 14.88
CA ASN A 477 -2.19 10.11 14.66
C ASN A 477 -3.53 10.75 14.27
N ASN A 478 -4.31 10.07 13.43
CA ASN A 478 -5.65 10.52 13.08
C ASN A 478 -6.59 10.49 14.29
N LEU A 479 -6.54 9.47 15.13
CA LEU A 479 -7.33 9.37 16.36
C LEU A 479 -7.07 10.55 17.29
N ASN A 480 -5.82 10.94 17.48
CA ASN A 480 -5.44 12.10 18.29
C ASN A 480 -5.99 13.41 17.68
N TYR A 481 -5.91 13.56 16.36
CA TYR A 481 -6.51 14.68 15.65
C TYR A 481 -8.03 14.72 15.82
N LEU A 482 -8.72 13.60 15.64
CA LEU A 482 -10.17 13.49 15.76
C LEU A 482 -10.64 13.85 17.19
N ARG A 483 -9.93 13.40 18.22
CA ARG A 483 -10.23 13.73 19.62
C ARG A 483 -10.10 15.24 19.89
N MET A 484 -9.05 15.88 19.37
CA MET A 484 -8.88 17.34 19.48
C MET A 484 -9.97 18.09 18.69
N ALA A 485 -10.26 17.64 17.47
CA ALA A 485 -11.32 18.22 16.64
C ALA A 485 -12.70 18.09 17.31
N HIS A 486 -13.01 16.93 17.87
CA HIS A 486 -14.25 16.69 18.63
C HIS A 486 -14.39 17.65 19.80
N ALA A 487 -13.33 17.80 20.62
CA ALA A 487 -13.33 18.72 21.76
C ALA A 487 -13.55 20.19 21.31
N ASN A 488 -12.89 20.62 20.23
CA ASN A 488 -13.05 21.96 19.69
C ASN A 488 -14.46 22.22 19.14
N VAL A 489 -15.01 21.26 18.39
CA VAL A 489 -16.38 21.36 17.85
C VAL A 489 -17.42 21.34 18.97
N GLN A 490 -17.22 20.51 19.99
CA GLN A 490 -18.08 20.47 21.18
C GLN A 490 -18.04 21.80 21.95
N SER A 491 -16.86 22.42 22.13
CA SER A 491 -16.71 23.74 22.74
C SER A 491 -17.39 24.83 21.91
N ALA A 492 -17.20 24.80 20.57
CA ALA A 492 -17.87 25.75 19.69
C ALA A 492 -19.41 25.62 19.73
N LYS A 493 -19.91 24.40 19.81
CA LYS A 493 -21.35 24.12 19.98
C LYS A 493 -21.87 24.65 21.31
N SER A 494 -21.11 24.45 22.40
CA SER A 494 -21.45 24.95 23.75
C SER A 494 -21.57 26.48 23.76
N ILE A 495 -20.58 27.19 23.18
CA ILE A 495 -20.63 28.68 23.10
C ILE A 495 -21.89 29.18 22.40
N ILE A 496 -22.38 28.45 21.39
CA ILE A 496 -23.57 28.89 20.63
C ILE A 496 -24.87 28.48 21.30
N ARG A 497 -24.94 27.33 21.91
CA ARG A 497 -26.21 26.73 22.35
C ARG A 497 -26.42 26.74 23.85
N ASP A 498 -25.36 26.63 24.66
CA ASP A 498 -25.51 26.55 26.11
C ASP A 498 -25.81 27.92 26.73
N ALA A 499 -26.59 27.93 27.77
CA ALA A 499 -26.94 29.15 28.51
C ALA A 499 -25.94 29.38 29.65
N ASP A 500 -25.56 30.65 29.86
CA ASP A 500 -24.91 31.05 31.11
C ASP A 500 -25.95 31.06 32.24
N MET A 501 -25.86 30.09 33.11
CA MET A 501 -26.81 29.88 34.22
C MET A 501 -26.83 31.08 35.17
N ALA A 502 -25.71 31.81 35.37
CA ALA A 502 -25.66 32.97 36.23
C ALA A 502 -26.38 34.17 35.60
N GLU A 503 -26.20 34.38 34.28
CA GLU A 503 -26.91 35.42 33.54
C GLU A 503 -28.41 35.13 33.48
N GLU A 504 -28.85 33.92 33.19
CA GLU A 504 -30.26 33.57 33.10
C GLU A 504 -30.96 33.57 34.49
N MET A 505 -30.28 33.17 35.58
CA MET A 505 -30.82 33.34 36.96
C MET A 505 -31.03 34.81 37.30
N THR A 506 -30.09 35.68 36.93
CA THR A 506 -30.19 37.12 37.13
C THR A 506 -31.36 37.70 36.32
N ALA A 507 -31.50 37.25 35.04
CA ALA A 507 -32.61 37.65 34.18
C ALA A 507 -33.95 37.17 34.72
N PHE A 508 -34.04 35.93 35.21
CA PHE A 508 -35.23 35.36 35.82
C PHE A 508 -35.65 36.14 37.06
N THR A 509 -34.73 36.40 38.02
CA THR A 509 -34.99 37.13 39.24
C THR A 509 -35.43 38.57 38.94
N ARG A 510 -34.77 39.26 38.01
CA ARG A 510 -35.15 40.60 37.56
C ARG A 510 -36.57 40.58 36.98
N ASN A 511 -36.90 39.65 36.09
CA ASN A 511 -38.21 39.58 35.46
C ASN A 511 -39.30 39.20 36.46
N GLN A 512 -38.98 38.41 37.48
CA GLN A 512 -39.89 38.13 38.60
C GLN A 512 -40.23 39.40 39.39
N ILE A 513 -39.22 40.17 39.80
CA ILE A 513 -39.38 41.43 40.48
C ILE A 513 -40.21 42.40 39.62
N MET A 514 -39.94 42.48 38.31
CA MET A 514 -40.68 43.33 37.37
C MET A 514 -42.13 42.87 37.20
N THR A 515 -42.41 41.57 37.22
CA THR A 515 -43.75 41.00 37.16
C THR A 515 -44.54 41.32 38.43
N ASP A 516 -43.93 41.16 39.60
CA ASP A 516 -44.54 41.53 40.90
C ASP A 516 -44.81 43.03 40.96
N SER A 517 -43.86 43.85 40.49
CA SER A 517 -44.01 45.31 40.42
C SER A 517 -45.14 45.73 39.45
N ALA A 518 -45.20 45.11 38.25
CA ALA A 518 -46.23 45.36 37.25
C ALA A 518 -47.63 44.98 37.78
N THR A 519 -47.74 43.87 38.53
CA THR A 519 -48.97 43.45 39.21
C THR A 519 -49.43 44.44 40.24
N ALA A 520 -48.51 44.97 41.10
CA ALA A 520 -48.81 45.97 42.08
C ALA A 520 -49.24 47.31 41.41
N MET A 521 -48.56 47.72 40.31
CA MET A 521 -48.93 48.92 39.55
C MET A 521 -50.28 48.77 38.84
N LEU A 522 -50.61 47.55 38.33
CA LEU A 522 -51.91 47.28 37.75
C LEU A 522 -53.02 47.36 38.78
N ALA A 523 -52.81 46.84 39.98
CA ALA A 523 -53.75 46.98 41.11
C ALA A 523 -53.93 48.43 41.47
N GLN A 524 -52.84 49.19 41.58
CA GLN A 524 -52.90 50.63 41.88
C GLN A 524 -53.59 51.47 40.77
N ALA A 525 -53.36 51.12 39.50
CA ALA A 525 -54.03 51.76 38.36
C ALA A 525 -55.55 51.48 38.34
N ASN A 526 -55.99 50.33 38.77
CA ASN A 526 -57.40 50.00 38.89
C ASN A 526 -58.08 50.71 40.08
N LEU A 527 -57.37 50.89 41.20
CA LEU A 527 -57.87 51.66 42.35
C LEU A 527 -58.06 53.13 41.97
N ARG A 528 -57.22 53.75 41.13
CA ARG A 528 -57.43 55.13 40.64
C ARG A 528 -58.76 55.31 39.88
N GLY A 529 -59.13 54.32 39.07
CA GLY A 529 -60.43 54.32 38.38
C GLY A 529 -61.61 54.32 39.37
N GLN A 530 -61.51 53.49 40.43
CA GLN A 530 -62.53 53.44 41.47
C GLN A 530 -62.62 54.72 42.32
N SER A 531 -61.48 55.29 42.67
CA SER A 531 -61.46 56.57 43.42
C SER A 531 -62.08 57.72 42.60
N ILE A 532 -61.90 57.81 41.32
CA ILE A 532 -62.54 58.77 40.42
C ILE A 532 -64.05 58.50 40.37
N LEU A 533 -64.52 57.31 40.32
CA LEU A 533 -65.95 56.95 40.35
C LEU A 533 -66.59 57.30 41.67
N GLN A 534 -65.86 57.13 42.78
CA GLN A 534 -66.31 57.59 44.12
C GLN A 534 -66.41 59.13 44.21
N LEU A 535 -65.41 59.84 43.69
CA LEU A 535 -65.44 61.34 43.63
C LEU A 535 -66.58 61.79 42.71
N LEU A 536 -66.85 61.14 41.60
CA LEU A 536 -67.99 61.44 40.72
C LEU A 536 -69.34 61.19 41.42
N LYS A 537 -69.46 60.03 42.14
CA LYS A 537 -70.64 59.77 42.96
C LYS A 537 -70.86 60.81 44.04
N PHE A 538 -69.74 61.19 44.72
CA PHE A 538 -69.82 62.22 45.77
C PHE A 538 -70.17 63.61 45.19
N SER A 539 -69.60 63.96 44.02
CA SER A 539 -69.91 65.20 43.32
C SER A 539 -71.35 65.21 42.81
N LEU A 540 -71.88 64.09 42.31
CA LEU A 540 -73.24 63.93 41.88
C LEU A 540 -74.24 64.03 43.06
N LEU A 541 -73.86 63.45 44.21
CA LEU A 541 -74.65 63.57 45.46
C LEU A 541 -74.68 64.97 45.97
N VAL A 542 -73.55 65.75 45.95
CA VAL A 542 -73.51 67.16 46.33
C VAL A 542 -74.30 68.03 45.37
N ILE A 543 -74.26 67.74 44.05
CA ILE A 543 -75.11 68.46 43.08
C ILE A 543 -76.60 68.12 43.33
N LEU A 544 -76.97 66.90 43.63
CA LEU A 544 -78.34 66.49 43.93
C LEU A 544 -78.85 67.12 45.19
N VAL A 545 -78.00 67.24 46.26
CA VAL A 545 -78.32 67.94 47.50
C VAL A 545 -78.53 69.42 47.22
N LYS A 546 -77.63 70.09 46.46
CA LYS A 546 -77.81 71.50 46.06
C LYS A 546 -79.05 71.76 45.19
N VAL A 547 -79.38 70.83 44.30
CA VAL A 547 -80.63 70.97 43.52
C VAL A 547 -81.84 70.74 44.39
N PHE A 548 -81.76 69.85 45.39
CA PHE A 548 -82.84 69.67 46.37
C PHE A 548 -83.03 70.88 47.30
N GLU A 549 -81.89 71.57 47.70
CA GLU A 549 -81.98 72.83 48.44
C GLU A 549 -82.55 73.93 47.58
N LEU A 550 -82.33 73.98 46.26
CA LEU A 550 -82.92 74.97 45.34
C LEU A 550 -84.39 74.71 45.03
N PHE A 551 -84.93 73.52 45.20
CA PHE A 551 -86.35 73.22 45.00
C PHE A 551 -87.18 73.31 46.28
N ASN A 552 -86.57 73.57 47.49
CA ASN A 552 -87.23 73.71 48.76
C ASN A 552 -87.31 75.18 49.26
N ILE A 553 -87.18 76.15 48.36
CA ILE A 553 -87.50 77.60 48.63
C ILE A 553 -88.79 77.94 47.98
#